data_7562129688109d258615cd22f87240d4
#
_entry.id   7562129688109d258615cd22f87240d4
#
_cell.length_a   1.000
_cell.length_b   1.000
_cell.length_c   1.000
_cell.angle_alpha   90.00
_cell.angle_beta   90.00
_cell.angle_gamma   90.00
#
_symmetry.space_group_name_H-M   'P 1'
#
loop_
_entity.id
_entity.type
_entity.pdbx_description
1 polymer ?
#
loop_
_entity_poly.entity_id
_entity_poly.type
_entity_poly.pdbx_seq_one_letter_code
_entity_poly.pdbx_strand_id
1 'polypeptide(L)'
;MSQLTKQVEPYKASILYLMNNAWKDSAELEAILFKDLQSTLTRHNRIKLLLNGEEKFPELLLFLSEAKYHIHLEYYIYEQDEIGSAIIEILIRKAKEDVKVRFMYDDYGSPAIRKKIEKRMFDEGI
;
A
#
# COMPACT_ATOMS: atom_id res chain seq x y z
N MET A 1 15.55 10.07 -18.87
CA MET A 1 15.06 8.69 -18.68
C MET A 1 16.13 7.90 -17.96
N SER A 2 15.91 7.53 -16.70
CA SER A 2 16.91 6.82 -15.89
C SER A 2 17.15 5.39 -16.42
N GLN A 3 18.32 4.80 -16.13
CA GLN A 3 18.63 3.42 -16.52
C GLN A 3 17.60 2.41 -15.95
N LEU A 4 17.04 2.69 -14.80
CA LEU A 4 15.98 1.89 -14.17
C LEU A 4 14.70 1.84 -15.02
N THR A 5 14.29 2.95 -15.62
CA THR A 5 13.09 3.01 -16.47
C THR A 5 13.25 2.10 -17.72
N LYS A 6 14.45 1.96 -18.24
CA LYS A 6 14.74 1.07 -19.39
C LYS A 6 14.72 -0.41 -19.03
N GLN A 7 15.02 -0.78 -17.78
CA GLN A 7 15.00 -2.17 -17.33
C GLN A 7 13.58 -2.69 -17.04
N VAL A 8 12.64 -1.83 -16.75
CA VAL A 8 11.28 -2.22 -16.33
C VAL A 8 10.26 -2.22 -17.46
N GLU A 9 10.52 -1.48 -18.56
CA GLU A 9 9.64 -1.47 -19.73
C GLU A 9 9.34 -2.87 -20.34
N PRO A 10 10.32 -3.80 -20.46
CA PRO A 10 10.03 -5.17 -20.90
C PRO A 10 9.07 -5.94 -19.99
N TYR A 11 9.11 -5.65 -18.67
CA TYR A 11 8.23 -6.32 -17.70
C TYR A 11 6.80 -5.78 -17.71
N LYS A 12 6.60 -4.52 -18.09
CA LYS A 12 5.24 -3.94 -18.28
C LYS A 12 4.41 -4.75 -19.25
N ALA A 13 4.96 -5.07 -20.42
CA ALA A 13 4.28 -5.87 -21.42
C ALA A 13 3.95 -7.29 -20.92
N SER A 14 4.89 -7.92 -20.20
CA SER A 14 4.71 -9.24 -19.62
C SER A 14 3.66 -9.26 -18.51
N ILE A 15 3.63 -8.26 -17.65
CA ILE A 15 2.62 -8.12 -16.59
C ILE A 15 1.24 -7.87 -17.22
N LEU A 16 1.14 -6.99 -18.22
CA LEU A 16 -0.11 -6.76 -18.95
C LEU A 16 -0.61 -8.03 -19.67
N TYR A 17 0.30 -8.79 -20.26
CA TYR A 17 0.00 -10.06 -20.88
C TYR A 17 -0.52 -11.09 -19.89
N LEU A 18 0.13 -11.22 -18.73
CA LEU A 18 -0.30 -12.10 -17.65
C LEU A 18 -1.68 -11.66 -17.10
N MET A 19 -1.90 -10.36 -16.91
CA MET A 19 -3.19 -9.84 -16.46
C MET A 19 -4.31 -10.10 -17.46
N ASN A 20 -4.05 -10.05 -18.77
CA ASN A 20 -5.04 -10.29 -19.81
C ASN A 20 -5.32 -11.78 -20.07
N ASN A 21 -4.38 -12.67 -19.76
CA ASN A 21 -4.49 -14.11 -20.05
C ASN A 21 -4.64 -15.00 -18.78
N ALA A 22 -4.43 -14.45 -17.60
CA ALA A 22 -4.53 -15.21 -16.33
C ALA A 22 -5.92 -15.83 -16.08
N TRP A 23 -6.94 -15.40 -16.79
CA TRP A 23 -8.32 -15.89 -16.64
C TRP A 23 -8.55 -17.28 -17.24
N LYS A 24 -7.71 -17.75 -18.16
CA LYS A 24 -7.92 -19.06 -18.82
C LYS A 24 -7.54 -20.23 -17.94
N ASP A 25 -6.59 -20.04 -17.01
CA ASP A 25 -6.03 -21.09 -16.17
C ASP A 25 -6.31 -20.89 -14.67
N SER A 26 -7.16 -19.91 -14.32
CA SER A 26 -7.35 -19.49 -12.92
C SER A 26 -8.37 -20.33 -12.13
N ALA A 27 -9.19 -21.14 -12.77
CA ALA A 27 -10.25 -21.88 -12.09
C ALA A 27 -9.73 -22.88 -11.03
N GLU A 28 -8.59 -23.51 -11.31
CA GLU A 28 -7.96 -24.44 -10.39
C GLU A 28 -7.32 -23.69 -9.20
N LEU A 29 -6.65 -22.57 -9.46
CA LEU A 29 -6.09 -21.71 -8.43
C LEU A 29 -7.20 -21.08 -7.58
N GLU A 30 -8.29 -20.62 -8.20
CA GLU A 30 -9.47 -20.10 -7.50
C GLU A 30 -10.05 -21.13 -6.53
N ALA A 31 -10.19 -22.38 -6.98
CA ALA A 31 -10.70 -23.47 -6.14
C ALA A 31 -9.78 -23.77 -4.94
N ILE A 32 -8.46 -23.75 -5.14
CA ILE A 32 -7.47 -23.96 -4.08
C ILE A 32 -7.54 -22.81 -3.07
N LEU A 33 -7.50 -21.56 -3.53
CA LEU A 33 -7.52 -20.36 -2.66
C LEU A 33 -8.84 -20.27 -1.88
N PHE A 34 -9.96 -20.62 -2.50
CA PHE A 34 -11.24 -20.66 -1.79
C PHE A 34 -11.28 -21.77 -0.74
N LYS A 35 -10.81 -22.97 -1.08
CA LYS A 35 -10.82 -24.12 -0.16
C LYS A 35 -9.92 -23.88 1.06
N ASP A 36 -8.70 -23.42 0.85
CA ASP A 36 -7.68 -23.36 1.89
C ASP A 36 -7.69 -22.05 2.67
N LEU A 37 -7.97 -20.92 2.01
CA LEU A 37 -7.92 -19.60 2.59
C LEU A 37 -9.28 -18.91 2.72
N GLN A 38 -10.37 -19.55 2.25
CA GLN A 38 -11.70 -18.93 2.15
C GLN A 38 -11.68 -17.61 1.36
N SER A 39 -10.71 -17.48 0.46
CA SER A 39 -10.53 -16.26 -0.36
C SER A 39 -11.39 -16.36 -1.62
N THR A 40 -12.29 -15.42 -1.79
CA THR A 40 -13.16 -15.35 -2.97
C THR A 40 -12.53 -14.52 -4.08
N LEU A 41 -12.72 -14.95 -5.33
CA LEU A 41 -12.28 -14.20 -6.49
C LEU A 41 -13.06 -12.89 -6.61
N THR A 42 -12.35 -11.76 -6.70
CA THR A 42 -12.95 -10.47 -7.01
C THR A 42 -12.83 -10.17 -8.50
N ARG A 43 -13.87 -9.59 -9.08
CA ARG A 43 -13.93 -9.23 -10.51
C ARG A 43 -13.99 -7.70 -10.66
N HIS A 44 -13.71 -7.22 -11.87
CA HIS A 44 -13.73 -5.79 -12.19
C HIS A 44 -12.72 -4.94 -11.39
N ASN A 45 -11.59 -5.55 -11.02
CA ASN A 45 -10.51 -4.84 -10.34
C ASN A 45 -9.85 -3.84 -11.30
N ARG A 46 -9.50 -2.67 -10.77
CA ARG A 46 -8.70 -1.68 -11.47
C ARG A 46 -7.29 -1.66 -10.87
N ILE A 47 -6.29 -1.86 -11.72
CA ILE A 47 -4.89 -1.90 -11.30
C ILE A 47 -4.12 -0.79 -12.02
N LYS A 48 -3.26 -0.10 -11.26
CA LYS A 48 -2.27 0.85 -11.77
C LYS A 48 -0.89 0.42 -11.29
N LEU A 49 0.02 0.17 -12.21
CA LEU A 49 1.40 -0.15 -11.88
C LEU A 49 2.19 1.12 -11.63
N LEU A 50 2.85 1.21 -10.49
CA LEU A 50 3.75 2.30 -10.10
C LEU A 50 5.16 1.73 -10.01
N LEU A 51 6.09 2.25 -10.82
CA LEU A 51 7.37 1.60 -11.07
C LEU A 51 8.44 1.85 -9.99
N ASN A 52 8.32 2.92 -9.24
CA ASN A 52 9.32 3.32 -8.24
C ASN A 52 8.71 4.26 -7.19
N GLY A 53 9.54 4.74 -6.27
CA GLY A 53 9.12 5.69 -5.24
C GLY A 53 8.63 7.03 -5.80
N GLU A 54 9.20 7.48 -6.93
CA GLU A 54 8.83 8.75 -7.56
C GLU A 54 7.38 8.73 -8.08
N GLU A 55 6.90 7.57 -8.53
CA GLU A 55 5.49 7.39 -8.92
C GLU A 55 4.62 6.98 -7.74
N LYS A 56 5.14 6.10 -6.86
CA LYS A 56 4.37 5.54 -5.75
C LYS A 56 4.00 6.57 -4.69
N PHE A 57 4.98 7.36 -4.23
CA PHE A 57 4.73 8.19 -3.05
C PHE A 57 3.78 9.36 -3.29
N PRO A 58 3.82 10.09 -4.42
CA PRO A 58 2.81 11.10 -4.70
C PRO A 58 1.39 10.52 -4.76
N GLU A 59 1.21 9.37 -5.41
CA GLU A 59 -0.09 8.69 -5.45
C GLU A 59 -0.54 8.22 -4.06
N LEU A 60 0.37 7.64 -3.26
CA LEU A 60 0.06 7.22 -1.91
C LEU A 60 -0.40 8.40 -1.04
N LEU A 61 0.34 9.51 -1.03
CA LEU A 61 -0.02 10.70 -0.26
C LEU A 61 -1.37 11.27 -0.70
N LEU A 62 -1.64 11.26 -2.01
CA LEU A 62 -2.94 11.67 -2.55
C LEU A 62 -4.06 10.77 -2.03
N PHE A 63 -3.96 9.45 -2.19
CA PHE A 63 -4.98 8.50 -1.73
C PHE A 63 -5.21 8.56 -0.22
N LEU A 64 -4.14 8.67 0.58
CA LEU A 64 -4.28 8.85 2.02
C LEU A 64 -5.02 10.14 2.36
N SER A 65 -4.72 11.24 1.66
CA SER A 65 -5.37 12.54 1.91
C SER A 65 -6.85 12.57 1.49
N GLU A 66 -7.24 11.78 0.49
CA GLU A 66 -8.62 11.68 -0.01
C GLU A 66 -9.48 10.65 0.72
N ALA A 67 -8.89 9.82 1.58
CA ALA A 67 -9.60 8.79 2.32
C ALA A 67 -10.75 9.39 3.17
N LYS A 68 -11.92 8.75 3.13
CA LYS A 68 -13.14 9.24 3.80
C LYS A 68 -13.65 8.34 4.91
N TYR A 69 -13.31 7.05 4.88
CA TYR A 69 -13.90 6.07 5.80
C TYR A 69 -12.87 5.40 6.69
N HIS A 70 -11.83 4.83 6.07
CA HIS A 70 -10.77 4.15 6.81
C HIS A 70 -9.46 4.15 6.02
N ILE A 71 -8.35 4.05 6.76
CA ILE A 71 -7.01 3.83 6.25
C ILE A 71 -6.45 2.63 7.01
N HIS A 72 -6.00 1.60 6.27
CA HIS A 72 -5.18 0.52 6.81
C HIS A 72 -3.85 0.56 6.10
N LEU A 73 -2.81 0.91 6.83
CA LEU A 73 -1.45 1.04 6.32
C LEU A 73 -0.56 0.02 7.03
N GLU A 74 0.20 -0.76 6.26
CA GLU A 74 1.12 -1.76 6.77
C GLU A 74 2.49 -1.60 6.12
N TYR A 75 3.53 -1.56 6.94
CA TYR A 75 4.92 -1.48 6.51
C TYR A 75 5.81 -2.40 7.35
N TYR A 76 6.68 -3.16 6.70
CA TYR A 76 7.74 -3.89 7.39
C TYR A 76 8.86 -2.94 7.83
N ILE A 77 9.33 -2.09 6.91
CA ILE A 77 10.33 -1.04 7.20
C ILE A 77 9.67 0.31 7.03
N TYR A 78 9.71 1.12 8.07
CA TYR A 78 9.23 2.49 8.06
C TYR A 78 10.30 3.45 8.57
N GLU A 79 10.68 4.40 7.73
CA GLU A 79 11.65 5.43 8.07
C GLU A 79 10.98 6.78 8.31
N GLN A 80 11.53 7.53 9.25
CA GLN A 80 11.06 8.89 9.55
C GLN A 80 11.81 9.92 8.70
N ASP A 81 11.87 9.71 7.41
CA ASP A 81 12.36 10.66 6.43
C ASP A 81 11.27 11.69 6.07
N GLU A 82 11.49 12.47 5.03
CA GLU A 82 10.53 13.47 4.54
C GLU A 82 9.18 12.84 4.19
N ILE A 83 9.19 11.70 3.50
CA ILE A 83 7.98 11.00 3.06
C ILE A 83 7.28 10.34 4.24
N GLY A 84 8.02 9.64 5.09
CA GLY A 84 7.46 9.02 6.29
C GLY A 84 6.84 10.07 7.22
N SER A 85 7.51 11.20 7.42
CA SER A 85 6.95 12.30 8.19
C SER A 85 5.66 12.84 7.58
N ALA A 86 5.60 13.03 6.25
CA ALA A 86 4.40 13.48 5.56
C ALA A 86 3.24 12.48 5.71
N ILE A 87 3.53 11.17 5.63
CA ILE A 87 2.51 10.12 5.87
C ILE A 87 1.93 10.24 7.27
N ILE A 88 2.76 10.31 8.32
CA ILE A 88 2.28 10.45 9.71
C ILE A 88 1.39 11.68 9.89
N GLU A 89 1.78 12.82 9.33
CA GLU A 89 0.96 14.04 9.41
C GLU A 89 -0.41 13.86 8.74
N ILE A 90 -0.46 13.18 7.59
CA ILE A 90 -1.73 12.87 6.92
C ILE A 90 -2.57 11.92 7.78
N LEU A 91 -1.99 10.85 8.32
CA LEU A 91 -2.71 9.89 9.16
C LEU A 91 -3.35 10.58 10.37
N ILE A 92 -2.59 11.42 11.07
CA ILE A 92 -3.08 12.19 12.21
C ILE A 92 -4.21 13.15 11.80
N ARG A 93 -4.01 13.87 10.70
CA ARG A 93 -5.06 14.75 10.19
C ARG A 93 -6.33 13.99 9.86
N LYS A 94 -6.21 12.82 9.21
CA LYS A 94 -7.34 11.97 8.85
C LYS A 94 -8.05 11.38 10.06
N ALA A 95 -7.33 11.01 11.09
CA ALA A 95 -7.94 10.58 12.35
C ALA A 95 -8.77 11.71 12.99
N LYS A 96 -8.30 12.96 12.95
CA LYS A 96 -9.07 14.14 13.38
C LYS A 96 -10.30 14.46 12.52
N GLU A 97 -10.34 13.95 11.29
CA GLU A 97 -11.49 14.04 10.39
C GLU A 97 -12.45 12.83 10.53
N ASP A 98 -12.36 12.07 11.63
CA ASP A 98 -13.16 10.86 11.92
C ASP A 98 -12.91 9.70 10.95
N VAL A 99 -11.82 9.71 10.19
CA VAL A 99 -11.39 8.56 9.40
C VAL A 99 -10.75 7.51 10.31
N LYS A 100 -11.21 6.26 10.22
CA LYS A 100 -10.64 5.16 11.03
C LYS A 100 -9.27 4.78 10.51
N VAL A 101 -8.22 5.17 11.22
CA VAL A 101 -6.83 4.89 10.83
C VAL A 101 -6.28 3.72 11.63
N ARG A 102 -5.66 2.76 10.94
CA ARG A 102 -4.85 1.69 11.52
C ARG A 102 -3.51 1.67 10.82
N PHE A 103 -2.45 1.79 11.61
CA PHE A 103 -1.09 1.73 11.12
C PHE A 103 -0.36 0.58 11.79
N MET A 104 0.06 -0.39 11.00
CA MET A 104 0.82 -1.56 11.42
C MET A 104 2.25 -1.45 10.88
N TYR A 105 3.21 -1.68 11.73
CA TYR A 105 4.63 -1.71 11.36
C TYR A 105 5.37 -2.75 12.18
N ASP A 106 6.50 -3.23 11.67
CA ASP A 106 7.38 -4.12 12.40
C ASP A 106 8.33 -3.31 13.29
N ASP A 107 8.37 -3.62 14.58
CA ASP A 107 9.15 -2.87 15.56
C ASP A 107 10.67 -2.97 15.31
N TYR A 108 11.13 -4.14 14.87
CA TYR A 108 12.53 -4.36 14.52
C TYR A 108 12.90 -3.68 13.19
N GLY A 109 12.02 -3.74 12.21
CA GLY A 109 12.21 -3.12 10.90
C GLY A 109 12.05 -1.61 10.89
N SER A 110 11.41 -1.02 11.93
CA SER A 110 11.03 0.40 11.95
C SER A 110 11.52 1.14 13.20
N PRO A 111 12.84 1.09 13.55
CA PRO A 111 13.37 1.72 14.76
C PRO A 111 13.26 3.26 14.74
N ALA A 112 12.94 3.83 13.59
CA ALA A 112 12.70 5.27 13.43
C ALA A 112 11.38 5.72 14.06
N ILE A 113 10.40 4.81 14.22
CA ILE A 113 9.17 5.10 14.95
C ILE A 113 9.48 5.09 16.45
N ARG A 114 9.81 6.27 16.96
CA ARG A 114 10.11 6.43 18.37
C ARG A 114 8.84 6.51 19.20
N LYS A 115 8.92 6.17 20.49
CA LYS A 115 7.83 6.28 21.47
C LYS A 115 7.06 7.61 21.41
N LYS A 116 7.72 8.69 21.02
CA LYS A 116 7.07 10.00 20.89
C LYS A 116 6.08 10.05 19.72
N ILE A 117 6.42 9.41 18.57
CA ILE A 117 5.53 9.34 17.40
C ILE A 117 4.39 8.38 17.69
N GLU A 118 4.72 7.20 18.22
CA GLU A 118 3.75 6.20 18.64
C GLU A 118 2.74 6.80 19.60
N LYS A 119 3.22 7.46 20.67
CA LYS A 119 2.35 8.16 21.62
C LYS A 119 1.48 9.21 20.93
N ARG A 120 2.06 10.02 20.04
CA ARG A 120 1.30 11.04 19.30
C ARG A 120 0.21 10.42 18.43
N MET A 121 0.48 9.32 17.75
CA MET A 121 -0.54 8.60 16.96
C MET A 121 -1.61 8.00 17.86
N PHE A 122 -1.21 7.37 18.96
CA PHE A 122 -2.13 6.78 19.94
C PHE A 122 -3.06 7.84 20.57
N ASP A 123 -2.52 9.00 20.95
CA ASP A 123 -3.31 10.12 21.52
C ASP A 123 -4.39 10.63 20.54
N GLU A 124 -4.21 10.41 19.21
CA GLU A 124 -5.18 10.78 18.16
C GLU A 124 -6.04 9.58 17.68
N GLY A 125 -5.95 8.42 18.36
CA GLY A 125 -6.80 7.26 18.09
C GLY A 125 -6.33 6.35 16.95
N ILE A 126 -5.03 6.39 16.60
CA ILE A 126 -4.40 5.53 15.58
C ILE A 126 -3.75 4.33 16.25
#